data_987ed02d79958477c45568efaf55a248
#
_entry.id   987ed02d79958477c45568efaf55a248
#
_cell.length_a   1.000
_cell.length_b   1.000
_cell.length_c   1.000
_cell.angle_alpha   90.00
_cell.angle_beta   90.00
_cell.angle_gamma   90.00
#
_symmetry.space_group_name_H-M   'P 1'
#
loop_
_entity.id
_entity.type
_entity.pdbx_description
1 polymer ?
#
loop_
_entity_poly.entity_id
_entity_poly.type
_entity_poly.pdbx_seq_one_letter_code
_entity_poly.pdbx_strand_id
1 'polypeptide(L)'
;PYLSSNWVNLPLGNRVLPDVKYFTIGGRVIAFVGITTPETFTKSTPAYFMDKSQSRYIYDILGGDDGQKLYKAVQKSIDKAKVLADYVIGLGHLGVDPSSSPWTSKEVIEHTSGFDAFIDGHSHTKMECEWVKDLSGKAVALTQTGSYFANVGEMTIKADGSIATRLISSYEGSDSAVADIQNAWVASVDDMLGEKIAVADTNFYISDPETGKRRIRMAETNLGDFVADGIYSYFNEVEQLHCDIAIMNGGGIRADEKAGYWTFKTCKQVSPFGNVACLMSVTGKQIQDALEFAARFAGTEKENGGFLHVAGASYEIHTDIPNTVQTDEKNVWIGSATGTPRVQNVKIYNKASGTYEPLDESKTYALAGMNYTLRNLGDGFAMFDGAELIKDYVSEDYLVMSTYAMSFGGVDGEGLPHLTTANSPLADYPGYLLDYENPYGAGRISIL
;
A
#
# COMPACT_ATOMS: atom_id res chain seq x y z
N PRO A 1 15.82 -5.10 18.99
CA PRO A 1 15.07 -6.35 18.99
C PRO A 1 13.67 -6.15 18.45
N TYR A 2 13.15 -7.12 17.68
CA TYR A 2 11.78 -7.12 17.20
C TYR A 2 10.88 -7.74 18.28
N LEU A 3 9.66 -7.21 18.44
CA LEU A 3 8.66 -7.67 19.40
C LEU A 3 7.32 -7.90 18.71
N SER A 4 6.59 -8.95 19.07
CA SER A 4 5.21 -9.17 18.65
C SER A 4 4.44 -10.06 19.61
N SER A 5 3.33 -9.57 20.13
CA SER A 5 2.42 -10.31 21.00
C SER A 5 1.55 -11.30 20.24
N ASN A 6 1.32 -11.05 18.93
CA ASN A 6 0.31 -11.71 18.13
C ASN A 6 0.83 -12.45 16.90
N TRP A 7 2.14 -12.46 16.63
CA TRP A 7 2.71 -13.27 15.56
C TRP A 7 3.04 -14.68 16.05
N VAL A 8 2.39 -15.68 15.46
CA VAL A 8 2.45 -17.07 15.92
C VAL A 8 2.88 -18.04 14.81
N ASN A 9 3.56 -19.10 15.21
CA ASN A 9 3.81 -20.28 14.38
C ASN A 9 2.68 -21.30 14.64
N LEU A 10 1.86 -21.55 13.66
CA LEU A 10 0.67 -22.40 13.79
C LEU A 10 1.01 -23.85 14.14
N PRO A 11 1.95 -24.55 13.43
CA PRO A 11 2.34 -25.90 13.76
C PRO A 11 2.92 -26.07 15.17
N LEU A 12 3.66 -25.07 15.68
CA LEU A 12 4.33 -25.15 16.97
C LEU A 12 3.49 -24.56 18.11
N GLY A 13 2.47 -23.79 17.80
CA GLY A 13 1.61 -23.11 18.79
C GLY A 13 2.34 -22.06 19.64
N ASN A 14 3.50 -21.58 19.21
CA ASN A 14 4.29 -20.59 19.93
C ASN A 14 4.39 -19.25 19.17
N ARG A 15 4.82 -18.20 19.88
CA ARG A 15 5.13 -16.91 19.24
C ARG A 15 6.41 -17.01 18.44
N VAL A 16 6.45 -16.29 17.32
CA VAL A 16 7.63 -16.18 16.46
C VAL A 16 8.66 -15.22 17.08
N LEU A 17 8.20 -14.17 17.73
CA LEU A 17 9.03 -13.13 18.37
C LEU A 17 8.71 -13.02 19.88
N PRO A 18 9.63 -12.46 20.68
CA PRO A 18 9.31 -12.06 22.04
C PRO A 18 8.15 -11.06 22.06
N ASP A 19 7.28 -11.18 23.04
CA ASP A 19 6.12 -10.31 23.23
C ASP A 19 6.43 -9.04 24.02
N VAL A 20 7.39 -9.13 24.98
CA VAL A 20 7.74 -8.07 25.92
C VAL A 20 9.25 -7.95 26.04
N LYS A 21 9.74 -6.70 26.13
CA LYS A 21 11.12 -6.37 26.46
C LYS A 21 11.15 -5.35 27.60
N TYR A 22 12.01 -5.56 28.58
CA TYR A 22 12.18 -4.69 29.72
C TYR A 22 13.47 -3.87 29.61
N PHE A 23 13.40 -2.61 30.06
CA PHE A 23 14.54 -1.72 30.19
C PHE A 23 14.46 -1.01 31.53
N THR A 24 15.61 -0.77 32.18
CA THR A 24 15.70 0.08 33.34
C THR A 24 16.18 1.46 32.93
N ILE A 25 15.32 2.46 33.04
CA ILE A 25 15.57 3.84 32.64
C ILE A 25 15.28 4.75 33.83
N GLY A 26 16.26 5.53 34.28
CA GLY A 26 16.08 6.42 35.46
C GLY A 26 15.68 5.70 36.75
N GLY A 27 16.12 4.44 36.91
CA GLY A 27 15.77 3.63 38.09
C GLY A 27 14.36 3.03 38.06
N ARG A 28 13.61 3.17 36.95
CA ARG A 28 12.28 2.58 36.72
C ARG A 28 12.38 1.45 35.69
N VAL A 29 11.60 0.40 35.92
CA VAL A 29 11.49 -0.70 34.96
C VAL A 29 10.36 -0.38 33.96
N ILE A 30 10.71 -0.23 32.71
CA ILE A 30 9.77 0.05 31.61
C ILE A 30 9.68 -1.20 30.73
N ALA A 31 8.46 -1.71 30.53
CA ALA A 31 8.18 -2.80 29.60
C ALA A 31 7.62 -2.26 28.31
N PHE A 32 8.16 -2.72 27.18
CA PHE A 32 7.59 -2.51 25.84
C PHE A 32 6.88 -3.79 25.41
N VAL A 33 5.61 -3.67 25.06
CA VAL A 33 4.76 -4.76 24.51
C VAL A 33 4.64 -4.53 23.03
N GLY A 34 5.22 -5.42 22.22
CA GLY A 34 5.20 -5.32 20.76
C GLY A 34 3.89 -5.81 20.14
N ILE A 35 3.37 -5.13 19.12
CA ILE A 35 2.12 -5.47 18.46
C ILE A 35 2.26 -5.26 16.96
N THR A 36 1.93 -6.30 16.19
CA THR A 36 2.01 -6.30 14.72
C THR A 36 0.60 -6.20 14.15
N THR A 37 0.36 -5.35 13.15
CA THR A 37 -0.94 -5.30 12.49
C THR A 37 -1.26 -6.60 11.78
N PRO A 38 -2.47 -7.16 11.96
CA PRO A 38 -2.94 -8.29 11.17
C PRO A 38 -2.94 -8.04 9.66
N GLU A 39 -3.04 -6.78 9.24
CA GLU A 39 -2.92 -6.38 7.84
C GLU A 39 -1.57 -6.75 7.20
N THR A 40 -0.52 -6.98 8.00
CA THR A 40 0.79 -7.47 7.51
C THR A 40 0.62 -8.71 6.63
N PHE A 41 -0.41 -9.51 6.91
CA PHE A 41 -0.70 -10.71 6.15
C PHE A 41 -0.97 -10.42 4.67
N THR A 42 -1.79 -9.43 4.36
CA THR A 42 -2.13 -9.01 3.00
C THR A 42 -1.27 -7.84 2.48
N LYS A 43 -0.75 -6.98 3.38
CA LYS A 43 0.10 -5.84 3.01
C LYS A 43 1.59 -6.18 2.83
N SER A 44 1.96 -7.44 3.06
CA SER A 44 3.25 -8.02 2.75
C SER A 44 3.07 -9.05 1.63
N THR A 45 3.77 -10.18 1.70
CA THR A 45 3.64 -11.26 0.72
C THR A 45 2.96 -12.46 1.39
N PRO A 46 1.66 -12.71 1.16
CA PRO A 46 0.92 -13.81 1.79
C PRO A 46 1.62 -15.17 1.65
N ALA A 47 2.27 -15.42 0.52
CA ALA A 47 3.02 -16.65 0.28
C ALA A 47 4.12 -16.92 1.33
N TYR A 48 4.69 -15.91 1.98
CA TYR A 48 5.70 -16.08 3.02
C TYR A 48 5.15 -16.59 4.35
N PHE A 49 3.83 -16.53 4.54
CA PHE A 49 3.15 -17.09 5.70
C PHE A 49 2.71 -18.54 5.48
N MET A 50 2.87 -19.07 4.27
CA MET A 50 2.46 -20.40 3.87
C MET A 50 3.62 -21.39 3.90
N ASP A 51 3.31 -22.69 3.81
CA ASP A 51 4.31 -23.72 3.56
C ASP A 51 4.87 -23.63 2.12
N LYS A 52 5.94 -24.39 1.85
CA LYS A 52 6.61 -24.36 0.53
C LYS A 52 5.72 -24.75 -0.64
N SER A 53 4.64 -25.49 -0.39
CA SER A 53 3.67 -25.87 -1.41
C SER A 53 2.54 -24.85 -1.56
N GLN A 54 2.53 -23.79 -0.75
CA GLN A 54 1.48 -22.77 -0.67
C GLN A 54 0.07 -23.35 -0.42
N SER A 55 0.00 -24.52 0.22
CA SER A 55 -1.25 -25.24 0.47
C SER A 55 -1.89 -24.91 1.81
N ARG A 56 -1.12 -24.35 2.76
CA ARG A 56 -1.61 -23.98 4.09
C ARG A 56 -0.73 -22.92 4.74
N TYR A 57 -1.32 -22.12 5.60
CA TYR A 57 -0.59 -21.18 6.43
C TYR A 57 0.18 -21.86 7.56
N ILE A 58 1.45 -21.52 7.73
CA ILE A 58 2.32 -21.96 8.82
C ILE A 58 2.58 -20.85 9.84
N TYR A 59 2.31 -19.59 9.46
CA TYR A 59 2.33 -18.45 10.35
C TYR A 59 0.99 -17.74 10.34
N ASP A 60 0.68 -17.07 11.46
CA ASP A 60 -0.48 -16.22 11.58
C ASP A 60 -0.13 -14.98 12.40
N ILE A 61 -0.79 -13.87 12.09
CA ILE A 61 -0.79 -12.66 12.88
C ILE A 61 -2.19 -12.54 13.46
N LEU A 62 -2.35 -12.94 14.74
CA LEU A 62 -3.65 -13.04 15.37
C LEU A 62 -4.38 -11.69 15.30
N GLY A 63 -5.54 -11.66 14.64
CA GLY A 63 -6.42 -10.51 14.49
C GLY A 63 -7.84 -10.88 14.93
N GLY A 64 -8.49 -11.70 14.14
CA GLY A 64 -9.91 -12.01 14.22
C GLY A 64 -10.76 -10.91 13.58
N ASP A 65 -11.91 -11.27 12.97
CA ASP A 65 -12.82 -10.34 12.29
C ASP A 65 -13.36 -9.26 13.21
N ASP A 66 -13.45 -9.57 14.50
CA ASP A 66 -13.91 -8.70 15.57
C ASP A 66 -12.76 -8.14 16.44
N GLY A 67 -11.51 -8.36 16.06
CA GLY A 67 -10.31 -7.96 16.81
C GLY A 67 -10.02 -8.78 18.07
N GLN A 68 -10.89 -9.69 18.49
CA GLN A 68 -10.79 -10.37 19.79
C GLN A 68 -9.55 -11.25 19.95
N LYS A 69 -9.07 -11.85 18.86
CA LYS A 69 -7.83 -12.64 18.91
C LYS A 69 -6.61 -11.74 19.20
N LEU A 70 -6.57 -10.55 18.61
CA LEU A 70 -5.55 -9.54 18.86
C LEU A 70 -5.62 -9.04 20.29
N TYR A 71 -6.79 -8.58 20.74
CA TYR A 71 -6.96 -7.99 22.08
C TYR A 71 -6.57 -8.97 23.19
N LYS A 72 -6.98 -10.25 23.08
CA LYS A 72 -6.59 -11.31 24.03
C LYS A 72 -5.09 -11.58 24.04
N ALA A 73 -4.45 -11.60 22.88
CA ALA A 73 -3.00 -11.82 22.78
C ALA A 73 -2.22 -10.66 23.42
N VAL A 74 -2.66 -9.41 23.18
CA VAL A 74 -2.08 -8.20 23.73
C VAL A 74 -2.30 -8.14 25.23
N GLN A 75 -3.54 -8.37 25.74
CA GLN A 75 -3.83 -8.37 27.16
C GLN A 75 -2.95 -9.35 27.95
N LYS A 76 -2.77 -10.56 27.43
CA LYS A 76 -1.88 -11.56 28.03
C LYS A 76 -0.44 -11.04 28.17
N SER A 77 0.03 -10.25 27.21
CA SER A 77 1.39 -9.68 27.24
C SER A 77 1.48 -8.48 28.18
N ILE A 78 0.42 -7.67 28.28
CA ILE A 78 0.31 -6.62 29.29
C ILE A 78 0.36 -7.21 30.70
N ASP A 79 -0.45 -8.24 30.96
CA ASP A 79 -0.51 -8.89 32.29
C ASP A 79 0.86 -9.44 32.71
N LYS A 80 1.57 -10.06 31.76
CA LYS A 80 2.95 -10.52 31.96
C LYS A 80 3.91 -9.36 32.24
N ALA A 81 3.79 -8.25 31.49
CA ALA A 81 4.65 -7.08 31.65
C ALA A 81 4.49 -6.42 33.03
N LYS A 82 3.25 -6.30 33.51
CA LYS A 82 2.90 -5.68 34.80
C LYS A 82 3.48 -6.37 36.04
N VAL A 83 3.90 -7.63 35.89
CA VAL A 83 4.53 -8.35 37.04
C VAL A 83 5.85 -7.72 37.47
N LEU A 84 6.60 -7.14 36.50
CA LEU A 84 7.95 -6.63 36.74
C LEU A 84 8.11 -5.13 36.48
N ALA A 85 7.21 -4.54 35.69
CA ALA A 85 7.38 -3.18 35.18
C ALA A 85 6.65 -2.15 36.01
N ASP A 86 7.29 -1.00 36.22
CA ASP A 86 6.67 0.22 36.75
C ASP A 86 5.75 0.87 35.73
N TYR A 87 6.13 0.77 34.43
CA TYR A 87 5.37 1.30 33.29
C TYR A 87 5.31 0.28 32.13
N VAL A 88 4.15 0.19 31.48
CA VAL A 88 3.91 -0.66 30.32
C VAL A 88 3.57 0.21 29.12
N ILE A 89 4.44 0.20 28.12
CA ILE A 89 4.30 0.97 26.90
C ILE A 89 3.95 0.03 25.73
N GLY A 90 2.84 0.30 25.03
CA GLY A 90 2.52 -0.34 23.77
C GLY A 90 3.49 0.15 22.68
N LEU A 91 4.03 -0.77 21.89
CA LEU A 91 4.86 -0.49 20.71
C LEU A 91 4.20 -1.16 19.51
N GLY A 92 3.32 -0.44 18.85
CA GLY A 92 2.46 -0.94 17.80
C GLY A 92 2.89 -0.51 16.39
N HIS A 93 2.45 -1.28 15.41
CA HIS A 93 2.37 -0.88 14.01
C HIS A 93 0.96 -1.22 13.53
N LEU A 94 -0.06 -0.46 14.00
CA LEU A 94 -1.48 -0.75 13.85
C LEU A 94 -2.21 0.35 13.07
N GLY A 95 -1.78 1.59 13.25
CA GLY A 95 -2.46 2.75 12.69
C GLY A 95 -3.69 3.18 13.47
N VAL A 96 -4.22 4.33 13.05
CA VAL A 96 -5.47 4.92 13.56
C VAL A 96 -6.48 5.15 12.45
N ASP A 97 -6.17 4.71 11.24
CA ASP A 97 -7.03 4.84 10.08
C ASP A 97 -8.24 3.90 10.23
N PRO A 98 -9.47 4.37 10.00
CA PRO A 98 -10.67 3.53 10.03
C PRO A 98 -10.63 2.31 9.10
N SER A 99 -9.80 2.34 8.04
CA SER A 99 -9.63 1.19 7.15
C SER A 99 -8.98 -0.01 7.85
N SER A 100 -8.20 0.21 8.91
CA SER A 100 -7.55 -0.83 9.70
C SER A 100 -8.42 -1.38 10.85
N SER A 101 -9.67 -0.87 11.04
CA SER A 101 -10.60 -1.42 12.01
C SER A 101 -10.94 -2.89 11.67
N PRO A 102 -11.01 -3.80 12.67
CA PRO A 102 -11.02 -3.59 14.12
C PRO A 102 -9.64 -3.71 14.80
N TRP A 103 -8.55 -3.40 14.11
CA TRP A 103 -7.19 -3.64 14.61
C TRP A 103 -6.40 -2.36 14.86
N THR A 104 -7.06 -1.20 14.89
CA THR A 104 -6.39 0.08 15.16
C THR A 104 -5.80 0.13 16.57
N SER A 105 -4.80 0.98 16.78
CA SER A 105 -4.22 1.20 18.10
C SER A 105 -5.24 1.74 19.11
N LYS A 106 -6.22 2.53 18.65
CA LYS A 106 -7.33 3.00 19.50
C LYS A 106 -8.17 1.84 20.00
N GLU A 107 -8.61 0.95 19.10
CA GLU A 107 -9.42 -0.21 19.46
C GLU A 107 -8.66 -1.19 20.36
N VAL A 108 -7.36 -1.38 20.13
CA VAL A 108 -6.52 -2.19 21.02
C VAL A 108 -6.47 -1.59 22.43
N ILE A 109 -6.33 -0.27 22.57
CA ILE A 109 -6.35 0.40 23.88
C ILE A 109 -7.73 0.24 24.53
N GLU A 110 -8.81 0.51 23.81
CA GLU A 110 -10.21 0.45 24.30
C GLU A 110 -10.63 -0.95 24.76
N HIS A 111 -10.06 -2.01 24.15
CA HIS A 111 -10.39 -3.41 24.47
C HIS A 111 -9.36 -4.11 25.36
N THR A 112 -8.34 -3.40 25.85
CA THR A 112 -7.34 -3.90 26.79
C THR A 112 -7.25 -2.99 28.01
N SER A 113 -6.49 -3.39 29.04
CA SER A 113 -6.24 -2.54 30.20
C SER A 113 -4.82 -2.70 30.71
N GLY A 114 -4.21 -1.56 31.07
CA GLY A 114 -2.94 -1.57 31.75
C GLY A 114 -1.75 -1.01 30.98
N PHE A 115 -1.94 -0.46 29.80
CA PHE A 115 -0.98 0.42 29.17
C PHE A 115 -0.89 1.75 29.95
N ASP A 116 0.30 2.33 30.00
CA ASP A 116 0.54 3.69 30.48
C ASP A 116 0.63 4.67 29.31
N ALA A 117 1.20 4.23 28.18
CA ALA A 117 1.21 4.95 26.90
C ALA A 117 1.33 3.97 25.74
N PHE A 118 1.16 4.51 24.51
CA PHE A 118 1.21 3.73 23.28
C PHE A 118 1.94 4.53 22.19
N ILE A 119 2.98 3.94 21.61
CA ILE A 119 3.72 4.46 20.47
C ILE A 119 3.31 3.63 19.26
N ASP A 120 2.80 4.28 18.22
CA ASP A 120 2.24 3.60 17.05
C ASP A 120 2.87 4.08 15.73
N GLY A 121 2.54 3.39 14.64
CA GLY A 121 2.90 3.66 13.26
C GLY A 121 1.82 3.19 12.29
N HIS A 122 2.16 2.85 11.05
CA HIS A 122 1.33 2.27 9.99
C HIS A 122 0.50 3.28 9.17
N SER A 123 -0.40 4.04 9.77
CA SER A 123 -1.26 5.00 9.06
C SER A 123 -0.55 6.29 8.63
N HIS A 124 0.74 6.46 8.96
CA HIS A 124 1.52 7.65 8.69
C HIS A 124 0.92 8.94 9.29
N THR A 125 0.12 8.81 10.32
CA THR A 125 -0.56 9.94 10.97
C THR A 125 0.43 10.74 11.80
N LYS A 126 0.46 12.06 11.64
CA LYS A 126 1.18 12.96 12.55
C LYS A 126 0.29 13.26 13.75
N MET A 127 0.61 12.67 14.90
CA MET A 127 -0.18 12.78 16.13
C MET A 127 0.76 12.94 17.33
N GLU A 128 0.82 14.14 17.90
CA GLU A 128 1.66 14.39 19.06
C GLU A 128 1.15 13.65 20.29
N CYS A 129 -0.15 13.76 20.60
CA CYS A 129 -0.81 13.04 21.67
C CYS A 129 -2.33 12.99 21.45
N GLU A 130 -2.89 11.80 21.59
CA GLU A 130 -4.33 11.61 21.75
C GLU A 130 -4.56 10.76 23.00
N TRP A 131 -5.50 11.17 23.87
CA TRP A 131 -5.83 10.43 25.07
C TRP A 131 -6.98 9.49 24.81
N VAL A 132 -6.71 8.18 24.80
CA VAL A 132 -7.69 7.12 24.59
C VAL A 132 -7.97 6.43 25.90
N LYS A 133 -9.24 6.18 26.24
CA LYS A 133 -9.62 5.45 27.46
C LYS A 133 -9.47 3.95 27.23
N ASP A 134 -8.76 3.28 28.13
CA ASP A 134 -8.67 1.82 28.15
C ASP A 134 -9.97 1.17 28.68
N LEU A 135 -10.02 -0.16 28.63
CA LEU A 135 -11.17 -0.95 29.11
C LEU A 135 -11.53 -0.67 30.60
N SER A 136 -10.58 -0.22 31.41
CA SER A 136 -10.80 0.17 32.81
C SER A 136 -11.22 1.63 32.99
N GLY A 137 -11.22 2.42 31.91
CA GLY A 137 -11.48 3.86 31.92
C GLY A 137 -10.25 4.74 32.17
N LYS A 138 -9.04 4.16 32.29
CA LYS A 138 -7.77 4.88 32.41
C LYS A 138 -7.42 5.53 31.09
N ALA A 139 -7.00 6.80 31.12
CA ALA A 139 -6.50 7.50 29.92
C ALA A 139 -5.08 7.02 29.58
N VAL A 140 -4.86 6.62 28.35
CA VAL A 140 -3.59 6.17 27.76
C VAL A 140 -3.16 7.17 26.70
N ALA A 141 -1.92 7.67 26.78
CA ALA A 141 -1.36 8.57 25.77
C ALA A 141 -0.97 7.78 24.52
N LEU A 142 -1.61 8.06 23.38
CA LEU A 142 -1.29 7.51 22.07
C LEU A 142 -0.54 8.56 21.25
N THR A 143 0.59 8.18 20.63
CA THR A 143 1.40 9.06 19.78
C THR A 143 1.86 8.35 18.52
N GLN A 144 2.01 9.12 17.43
CA GLN A 144 2.51 8.64 16.14
C GLN A 144 3.29 9.75 15.43
N THR A 145 4.41 9.44 14.78
CA THR A 145 5.37 10.44 14.26
C THR A 145 5.17 10.83 12.79
N GLY A 146 4.15 10.29 12.11
CA GLY A 146 3.99 10.46 10.67
C GLY A 146 4.90 9.51 9.88
N SER A 147 5.51 10.01 8.81
CA SER A 147 6.36 9.21 7.90
C SER A 147 7.62 9.95 7.49
N TYR A 148 8.53 9.24 6.82
CA TYR A 148 9.75 9.79 6.19
C TYR A 148 10.66 10.57 7.14
N PHE A 149 10.70 10.24 8.44
CA PHE A 149 11.46 10.96 9.48
C PHE A 149 11.12 12.46 9.58
N ALA A 150 9.94 12.87 9.12
CA ALA A 150 9.49 14.25 9.24
C ALA A 150 9.39 14.73 10.69
N ASN A 151 9.22 13.79 11.64
CA ASN A 151 9.19 14.07 13.07
C ASN A 151 9.94 12.99 13.86
N VAL A 152 10.55 13.42 14.97
CA VAL A 152 11.03 12.53 16.04
C VAL A 152 10.08 12.64 17.22
N GLY A 153 9.55 11.51 17.70
CA GLY A 153 8.71 11.47 18.90
C GLY A 153 9.56 11.40 20.17
N GLU A 154 9.26 12.24 21.13
CA GLU A 154 9.82 12.17 22.48
C GLU A 154 8.71 11.87 23.47
N MET A 155 8.90 10.84 24.31
CA MET A 155 8.00 10.51 25.41
C MET A 155 8.76 10.65 26.73
N THR A 156 8.24 11.47 27.63
CA THR A 156 8.84 11.74 28.94
C THR A 156 7.94 11.24 30.05
N ILE A 157 8.49 10.39 30.92
CA ILE A 157 7.87 10.02 32.20
C ILE A 157 8.42 10.97 33.25
N LYS A 158 7.55 11.84 33.81
CA LYS A 158 7.93 12.86 34.79
C LYS A 158 8.11 12.27 36.17
N ALA A 159 8.69 13.05 37.08
CA ALA A 159 8.92 12.64 38.46
C ALA A 159 7.62 12.32 39.23
N ASP A 160 6.51 12.99 38.88
CA ASP A 160 5.18 12.74 39.43
C ASP A 160 4.47 11.52 38.82
N GLY A 161 5.13 10.82 37.89
CA GLY A 161 4.59 9.66 37.17
C GLY A 161 3.73 10.00 35.96
N SER A 162 3.47 11.27 35.66
CA SER A 162 2.73 11.66 34.47
C SER A 162 3.55 11.48 33.20
N ILE A 163 2.87 11.17 32.10
CA ILE A 163 3.49 10.98 30.78
C ILE A 163 3.18 12.19 29.91
N ALA A 164 4.20 12.69 29.22
CA ALA A 164 4.09 13.73 28.21
C ALA A 164 4.75 13.26 26.92
N THR A 165 4.15 13.63 25.78
CA THR A 165 4.68 13.35 24.44
C THR A 165 4.85 14.65 23.69
N ARG A 166 5.84 14.72 22.81
CA ARG A 166 6.00 15.82 21.85
C ARG A 166 6.59 15.32 20.54
N LEU A 167 6.31 16.04 19.46
CA LEU A 167 6.91 15.83 18.17
C LEU A 167 7.93 16.94 17.86
N ILE A 168 9.15 16.54 17.55
CA ILE A 168 10.23 17.43 17.14
C ILE A 168 10.28 17.36 15.61
N SER A 169 9.81 18.42 14.93
CA SER A 169 9.71 18.49 13.46
C SER A 169 10.83 19.33 12.82
N SER A 170 11.61 20.07 13.62
CA SER A 170 12.78 20.80 13.16
C SER A 170 13.89 20.71 14.21
N TYR A 171 15.11 20.52 13.76
CA TYR A 171 16.29 20.48 14.60
C TYR A 171 17.48 21.05 13.81
N GLU A 172 18.13 22.05 14.32
CA GLU A 172 19.23 22.77 13.63
C GLU A 172 20.61 22.09 13.83
N GLY A 173 20.71 21.16 14.76
CA GLY A 173 21.94 20.42 15.03
C GLY A 173 22.13 19.21 14.11
N SER A 174 23.37 18.86 13.80
CA SER A 174 23.73 17.62 13.11
C SER A 174 24.95 17.00 13.76
N ASP A 175 24.99 15.67 13.84
CA ASP A 175 26.23 14.93 14.10
C ASP A 175 27.01 14.85 12.81
N SER A 176 28.24 15.40 12.79
CA SER A 176 29.06 15.48 11.58
C SER A 176 29.41 14.11 11.00
N ALA A 177 29.68 13.12 11.84
CA ALA A 177 30.03 11.77 11.37
C ALA A 177 28.81 11.08 10.71
N VAL A 178 27.63 11.27 11.27
CA VAL A 178 26.38 10.77 10.65
C VAL A 178 26.07 11.53 9.35
N ALA A 179 26.25 12.85 9.35
CA ALA A 179 26.04 13.69 8.17
C ALA A 179 26.99 13.31 7.02
N ASP A 180 28.25 13.02 7.30
CA ASP A 180 29.23 12.57 6.30
C ASP A 180 28.81 11.23 5.66
N ILE A 181 28.32 10.27 6.47
CA ILE A 181 27.81 9.00 5.96
C ILE A 181 26.56 9.23 5.11
N GLN A 182 25.62 10.05 5.58
CA GLN A 182 24.40 10.38 4.85
C GLN A 182 24.71 11.05 3.51
N ASN A 183 25.60 12.06 3.52
CA ASN A 183 25.98 12.79 2.30
C ASN A 183 26.64 11.87 1.27
N ALA A 184 27.48 10.93 1.71
CA ALA A 184 28.10 9.94 0.82
C ALA A 184 27.04 9.04 0.16
N TRP A 185 26.04 8.58 0.93
CA TRP A 185 24.93 7.79 0.39
C TRP A 185 24.03 8.59 -0.57
N VAL A 186 23.69 9.84 -0.21
CA VAL A 186 22.89 10.72 -1.07
C VAL A 186 23.60 10.98 -2.38
N ALA A 187 24.92 11.31 -2.33
CA ALA A 187 25.72 11.53 -3.54
C ALA A 187 25.77 10.27 -4.43
N SER A 188 25.91 9.09 -3.84
CA SER A 188 25.89 7.81 -4.58
C SER A 188 24.54 7.55 -5.25
N VAL A 189 23.44 7.84 -4.56
CA VAL A 189 22.07 7.67 -5.11
C VAL A 189 21.83 8.71 -6.22
N ASP A 190 22.25 9.95 -6.03
CA ASP A 190 22.10 11.01 -7.04
C ASP A 190 22.96 10.74 -8.29
N ASP A 191 24.15 10.18 -8.11
CA ASP A 191 25.00 9.74 -9.22
C ASP A 191 24.36 8.59 -10.03
N MET A 192 23.71 7.65 -9.34
CA MET A 192 23.08 6.48 -9.96
C MET A 192 21.70 6.78 -10.58
N LEU A 193 20.91 7.62 -9.92
CA LEU A 193 19.48 7.79 -10.23
C LEU A 193 19.10 9.24 -10.61
N GLY A 194 20.04 10.17 -10.57
CA GLY A 194 19.80 11.59 -10.80
C GLY A 194 19.78 12.01 -12.28
N GLU A 195 20.04 11.06 -13.21
CA GLU A 195 19.98 11.35 -14.64
C GLU A 195 18.56 11.80 -15.04
N LYS A 196 18.47 12.93 -15.75
CA LYS A 196 17.21 13.42 -16.31
C LYS A 196 16.77 12.50 -17.44
N ILE A 197 15.53 12.03 -17.42
CA ILE A 197 14.97 11.09 -18.39
C ILE A 197 13.80 11.67 -19.18
N ALA A 198 13.11 12.66 -18.62
CA ALA A 198 11.95 13.31 -19.25
C ALA A 198 11.65 14.67 -18.59
N VAL A 199 10.75 15.42 -19.20
CA VAL A 199 10.14 16.64 -18.65
C VAL A 199 8.63 16.40 -18.50
N ALA A 200 8.10 16.49 -17.28
CA ALA A 200 6.65 16.49 -17.07
C ALA A 200 6.10 17.91 -17.25
N ASP A 201 5.16 18.10 -18.15
CA ASP A 201 4.53 19.39 -18.41
C ASP A 201 3.36 19.68 -17.47
N THR A 202 2.89 18.66 -16.75
CA THR A 202 1.83 18.74 -15.76
C THR A 202 2.23 18.05 -14.46
N ASN A 203 1.47 18.30 -13.39
CA ASN A 203 1.63 17.57 -12.14
C ASN A 203 0.94 16.21 -12.23
N PHE A 204 1.56 15.21 -11.60
CA PHE A 204 1.00 13.87 -11.44
C PHE A 204 0.63 13.62 -9.98
N TYR A 205 -0.59 13.17 -9.72
CA TYR A 205 -1.18 13.17 -8.40
C TYR A 205 -1.50 11.77 -7.88
N ILE A 206 -1.18 11.54 -6.60
CA ILE A 206 -1.80 10.51 -5.77
C ILE A 206 -2.90 11.09 -4.88
N SER A 207 -2.89 12.41 -4.70
CA SER A 207 -3.79 13.17 -3.85
C SER A 207 -4.77 13.98 -4.71
N ASP A 208 -5.93 14.26 -4.16
CA ASP A 208 -6.86 15.22 -4.75
C ASP A 208 -6.25 16.62 -4.67
N PRO A 209 -6.08 17.32 -5.80
CA PRO A 209 -5.37 18.61 -5.85
C PRO A 209 -6.11 19.75 -5.13
N GLU A 210 -7.42 19.62 -4.91
CA GLU A 210 -8.24 20.64 -4.26
C GLU A 210 -8.26 20.45 -2.74
N THR A 211 -8.36 19.21 -2.29
CA THR A 211 -8.55 18.88 -0.87
C THR A 211 -7.27 18.39 -0.18
N GLY A 212 -6.26 17.97 -0.95
CA GLY A 212 -5.04 17.35 -0.46
C GLY A 212 -5.23 15.94 0.11
N LYS A 213 -6.45 15.39 0.06
CA LYS A 213 -6.72 14.02 0.53
C LYS A 213 -6.16 13.00 -0.46
N ARG A 214 -5.62 11.91 0.07
CA ARG A 214 -5.12 10.81 -0.77
C ARG A 214 -6.25 10.17 -1.56
N ARG A 215 -6.14 10.19 -2.89
CA ARG A 215 -7.15 9.72 -3.84
C ARG A 215 -6.78 8.38 -4.50
N ILE A 216 -5.50 8.13 -4.74
CA ILE A 216 -4.98 6.96 -5.47
C ILE A 216 -5.47 5.60 -4.94
N ARG A 217 -5.94 5.55 -3.70
CA ARG A 217 -6.47 4.34 -3.05
C ARG A 217 -7.99 4.25 -3.05
N MET A 218 -8.66 5.19 -3.70
CA MET A 218 -10.11 5.32 -3.64
C MET A 218 -10.74 5.59 -5.00
N ALA A 219 -10.00 6.23 -5.92
CA ALA A 219 -10.48 6.64 -7.24
C ALA A 219 -9.32 6.82 -8.21
N GLU A 220 -9.65 6.97 -9.48
CA GLU A 220 -8.72 7.22 -10.57
C GLU A 220 -7.92 8.52 -10.38
N THR A 221 -6.65 8.51 -10.77
CA THR A 221 -5.77 9.68 -10.85
C THR A 221 -4.88 9.57 -12.09
N ASN A 222 -4.39 10.71 -12.58
CA ASN A 222 -3.50 10.72 -13.75
C ASN A 222 -2.18 9.98 -13.52
N LEU A 223 -1.63 9.97 -12.30
CA LEU A 223 -0.45 9.17 -11.97
C LEU A 223 -0.76 7.68 -11.96
N GLY A 224 -1.95 7.30 -11.47
CA GLY A 224 -2.42 5.90 -11.52
C GLY A 224 -2.50 5.39 -12.95
N ASP A 225 -3.07 6.21 -13.84
CA ASP A 225 -3.15 5.91 -15.28
C ASP A 225 -1.77 5.82 -15.91
N PHE A 226 -0.88 6.78 -15.63
CA PHE A 226 0.49 6.80 -16.16
C PHE A 226 1.28 5.54 -15.78
N VAL A 227 1.19 5.09 -14.54
CA VAL A 227 1.90 3.89 -14.08
C VAL A 227 1.30 2.63 -14.73
N ALA A 228 -0.03 2.53 -14.83
CA ALA A 228 -0.69 1.41 -15.49
C ALA A 228 -0.38 1.37 -17.00
N ASP A 229 -0.38 2.53 -17.65
CA ASP A 229 0.03 2.67 -19.06
C ASP A 229 1.48 2.28 -19.29
N GLY A 230 2.36 2.61 -18.35
CA GLY A 230 3.75 2.20 -18.39
C GLY A 230 3.90 0.67 -18.41
N ILE A 231 3.14 -0.04 -17.59
CA ILE A 231 3.13 -1.52 -17.58
C ILE A 231 2.55 -2.06 -18.90
N TYR A 232 1.42 -1.51 -19.34
CA TYR A 232 0.76 -1.91 -20.59
C TYR A 232 1.66 -1.72 -21.80
N SER A 233 2.27 -0.54 -21.93
CA SER A 233 3.20 -0.20 -23.00
C SER A 233 4.46 -1.08 -22.96
N TYR A 234 5.00 -1.34 -21.76
CA TYR A 234 6.20 -2.15 -21.61
C TYR A 234 6.03 -3.55 -22.20
N PHE A 235 4.93 -4.22 -21.91
CA PHE A 235 4.68 -5.55 -22.48
C PHE A 235 4.38 -5.50 -23.97
N ASN A 236 3.54 -4.58 -24.45
CA ASN A 236 3.15 -4.51 -25.84
C ASN A 236 4.25 -4.00 -26.76
N GLU A 237 5.05 -3.00 -26.33
CA GLU A 237 6.00 -2.31 -27.19
C GLU A 237 7.48 -2.72 -26.94
N VAL A 238 7.86 -2.97 -25.67
CA VAL A 238 9.25 -3.32 -25.32
C VAL A 238 9.47 -4.83 -25.37
N GLU A 239 8.66 -5.60 -24.64
CA GLU A 239 8.74 -7.07 -24.62
C GLU A 239 8.13 -7.70 -25.88
N GLN A 240 7.32 -6.94 -26.63
CA GLN A 240 6.57 -7.41 -27.80
C GLN A 240 5.71 -8.65 -27.49
N LEU A 241 5.18 -8.70 -26.27
CA LEU A 241 4.22 -9.68 -25.79
C LEU A 241 2.84 -9.05 -25.73
N HIS A 242 1.85 -9.73 -26.31
CA HIS A 242 0.47 -9.24 -26.28
C HIS A 242 -0.02 -9.11 -24.83
N CYS A 243 -0.49 -7.92 -24.47
CA CYS A 243 -1.10 -7.60 -23.19
C CYS A 243 -2.46 -6.95 -23.44
N ASP A 244 -3.53 -7.56 -22.96
CA ASP A 244 -4.90 -7.04 -23.09
C ASP A 244 -5.20 -5.94 -22.07
N ILE A 245 -4.71 -6.11 -20.84
CA ILE A 245 -4.96 -5.24 -19.69
C ILE A 245 -3.74 -5.21 -18.78
N ALA A 246 -3.43 -4.03 -18.23
CA ALA A 246 -2.48 -3.92 -17.15
C ALA A 246 -3.13 -3.32 -15.91
N ILE A 247 -2.67 -3.76 -14.74
CA ILE A 247 -3.16 -3.29 -13.44
C ILE A 247 -2.01 -2.83 -12.54
N MET A 248 -2.29 -1.78 -11.74
CA MET A 248 -1.41 -1.34 -10.66
C MET A 248 -2.23 -1.03 -9.41
N ASN A 249 -1.85 -1.60 -8.28
CA ASN A 249 -2.52 -1.30 -7.01
C ASN A 249 -2.13 0.08 -6.47
N GLY A 250 -3.10 0.87 -6.03
CA GLY A 250 -2.89 2.24 -5.53
C GLY A 250 -1.93 2.32 -4.32
N GLY A 251 -1.80 1.23 -3.56
CA GLY A 251 -0.81 1.11 -2.48
C GLY A 251 0.64 1.06 -2.97
N GLY A 252 0.87 0.70 -4.21
CA GLY A 252 2.18 0.65 -4.86
C GLY A 252 2.69 2.02 -5.33
N ILE A 253 1.81 3.02 -5.45
CA ILE A 253 2.10 4.37 -5.95
C ILE A 253 2.18 5.33 -4.74
N ARG A 254 3.34 5.97 -4.50
CA ARG A 254 3.69 6.49 -3.17
C ARG A 254 3.93 7.99 -3.07
N ALA A 255 4.11 8.72 -4.17
CA ALA A 255 4.41 10.14 -4.16
C ALA A 255 3.66 10.88 -5.27
N ASP A 256 3.20 12.12 -4.97
CA ASP A 256 2.83 13.08 -6.00
C ASP A 256 4.10 13.57 -6.69
N GLU A 257 4.04 13.84 -7.98
CA GLU A 257 5.15 14.43 -8.72
C GLU A 257 4.74 15.73 -9.40
N LYS A 258 5.59 16.73 -9.26
CA LYS A 258 5.35 18.05 -9.85
C LYS A 258 5.86 18.10 -11.28
N ALA A 259 5.29 19.02 -12.05
CA ALA A 259 5.84 19.42 -13.34
C ALA A 259 7.32 19.81 -13.22
N GLY A 260 8.12 19.40 -14.19
CA GLY A 260 9.57 19.61 -14.22
C GLY A 260 10.35 18.37 -14.66
N TYR A 261 11.64 18.36 -14.40
CA TYR A 261 12.49 17.23 -14.80
C TYR A 261 12.17 15.96 -14.00
N TRP A 262 11.97 14.88 -14.72
CA TRP A 262 11.91 13.53 -14.16
C TRP A 262 13.25 12.82 -14.30
N THR A 263 13.60 12.04 -13.29
CA THR A 263 14.82 11.24 -13.18
C THR A 263 14.46 9.81 -12.81
N PHE A 264 15.40 8.88 -12.88
CA PHE A 264 15.19 7.54 -12.30
C PHE A 264 14.84 7.61 -10.81
N LYS A 265 15.38 8.60 -10.07
CA LYS A 265 15.04 8.85 -8.67
C LYS A 265 13.57 9.21 -8.50
N THR A 266 13.01 10.06 -9.37
CA THR A 266 11.59 10.40 -9.43
C THR A 266 10.74 9.12 -9.56
N CYS A 267 11.06 8.28 -10.54
CA CYS A 267 10.38 7.01 -10.72
C CYS A 267 10.49 6.08 -9.51
N LYS A 268 11.67 6.05 -8.86
CA LYS A 268 11.88 5.25 -7.62
C LYS A 268 11.14 5.81 -6.40
N GLN A 269 10.86 7.11 -6.34
CA GLN A 269 10.02 7.70 -5.30
C GLN A 269 8.55 7.34 -5.47
N VAL A 270 8.07 7.32 -6.71
CA VAL A 270 6.70 6.89 -7.04
C VAL A 270 6.53 5.39 -6.77
N SER A 271 7.47 4.55 -7.21
CA SER A 271 7.42 3.08 -7.07
C SER A 271 8.65 2.55 -6.30
N PRO A 272 8.67 2.65 -4.95
CA PRO A 272 9.87 2.40 -4.16
C PRO A 272 10.14 0.93 -3.81
N PHE A 273 9.20 0.02 -4.06
CA PHE A 273 9.22 -1.33 -3.49
C PHE A 273 10.12 -2.30 -4.24
N GLY A 274 10.48 -2.04 -5.50
CA GLY A 274 11.25 -2.96 -6.33
C GLY A 274 10.44 -4.22 -6.67
N ASN A 275 9.13 -4.07 -6.81
CA ASN A 275 8.30 -5.13 -7.39
C ASN A 275 8.69 -5.35 -8.85
N VAL A 276 8.47 -6.54 -9.35
CA VAL A 276 8.89 -6.91 -10.71
C VAL A 276 7.65 -7.19 -11.56
N ALA A 277 7.63 -6.63 -12.77
CA ALA A 277 6.53 -6.81 -13.70
C ALA A 277 6.44 -8.26 -14.17
N CYS A 278 5.23 -8.77 -14.31
CA CYS A 278 4.91 -10.09 -14.85
C CYS A 278 3.63 -10.04 -15.70
N LEU A 279 3.47 -11.06 -16.54
CA LEU A 279 2.33 -11.24 -17.44
C LEU A 279 1.72 -12.62 -17.18
N MET A 280 0.42 -12.67 -16.94
CA MET A 280 -0.32 -13.90 -16.66
C MET A 280 -1.50 -14.07 -17.61
N SER A 281 -1.88 -15.32 -17.85
CA SER A 281 -3.13 -15.68 -18.55
C SER A 281 -4.21 -15.88 -17.51
N VAL A 282 -5.23 -15.01 -17.52
CA VAL A 282 -6.35 -15.03 -16.57
C VAL A 282 -7.67 -15.06 -17.30
N THR A 283 -8.72 -15.60 -16.67
CA THR A 283 -10.07 -15.55 -17.23
C THR A 283 -10.70 -14.17 -17.03
N GLY A 284 -11.65 -13.79 -17.88
CA GLY A 284 -12.43 -12.58 -17.67
C GLY A 284 -13.17 -12.59 -16.34
N LYS A 285 -13.55 -13.77 -15.84
CA LYS A 285 -14.14 -13.92 -14.50
C LYS A 285 -13.16 -13.51 -13.40
N GLN A 286 -11.88 -13.91 -13.48
CA GLN A 286 -10.85 -13.47 -12.52
C GLN A 286 -10.61 -11.96 -12.59
N ILE A 287 -10.69 -11.35 -13.78
CA ILE A 287 -10.61 -9.88 -13.94
C ILE A 287 -11.80 -9.22 -13.26
N GLN A 288 -13.04 -9.69 -13.53
CA GLN A 288 -14.25 -9.16 -12.88
C GLN A 288 -14.16 -9.25 -11.36
N ASP A 289 -13.72 -10.40 -10.83
CA ASP A 289 -13.56 -10.62 -9.39
C ASP A 289 -12.48 -9.72 -8.78
N ALA A 290 -11.38 -9.48 -9.51
CA ALA A 290 -10.31 -8.59 -9.06
C ALA A 290 -10.75 -7.13 -8.97
N LEU A 291 -11.47 -6.64 -10.00
CA LEU A 291 -11.99 -5.27 -10.01
C LEU A 291 -13.07 -5.08 -8.92
N GLU A 292 -13.96 -6.06 -8.74
CA GLU A 292 -14.97 -6.07 -7.68
C GLU A 292 -14.33 -6.05 -6.28
N PHE A 293 -13.31 -6.88 -6.06
CA PHE A 293 -12.55 -6.92 -4.81
C PHE A 293 -11.77 -5.63 -4.56
N ALA A 294 -11.18 -5.03 -5.60
CA ALA A 294 -10.50 -3.74 -5.52
C ALA A 294 -11.46 -2.61 -5.12
N ALA A 295 -12.68 -2.64 -5.64
CA ALA A 295 -13.72 -1.64 -5.42
C ALA A 295 -14.49 -1.79 -4.09
N ARG A 296 -14.18 -2.80 -3.25
CA ARG A 296 -14.98 -3.17 -2.07
C ARG A 296 -15.24 -2.06 -1.06
N PHE A 297 -14.38 -1.04 -1.00
CA PHE A 297 -14.53 0.12 -0.11
C PHE A 297 -14.92 1.42 -0.84
N ALA A 298 -15.14 1.39 -2.16
CA ALA A 298 -15.56 2.56 -2.91
C ALA A 298 -16.88 3.15 -2.36
N GLY A 299 -16.98 4.48 -2.32
CA GLY A 299 -18.12 5.19 -1.72
C GLY A 299 -18.06 5.27 -0.19
N THR A 300 -16.98 4.84 0.46
CA THR A 300 -16.75 4.98 1.90
C THR A 300 -15.53 5.85 2.19
N GLU A 301 -15.29 6.18 3.48
CA GLU A 301 -14.06 6.88 3.92
C GLU A 301 -12.83 5.92 4.04
N LYS A 302 -13.00 4.63 3.75
CA LYS A 302 -11.93 3.65 3.88
C LYS A 302 -11.04 3.64 2.65
N GLU A 303 -9.76 3.88 2.85
CA GLU A 303 -8.75 3.70 1.82
C GLU A 303 -8.47 2.22 1.55
N ASN A 304 -8.22 1.88 0.29
CA ASN A 304 -7.85 0.53 -0.11
C ASN A 304 -6.53 0.52 -0.89
N GLY A 305 -5.44 0.05 -0.28
CA GLY A 305 -4.17 -0.13 -0.99
C GLY A 305 -4.29 -1.03 -2.23
N GLY A 306 -5.24 -1.96 -2.22
CA GLY A 306 -5.59 -2.82 -3.36
C GLY A 306 -6.58 -2.19 -4.35
N PHE A 307 -6.88 -0.88 -4.30
CA PHE A 307 -7.62 -0.22 -5.39
C PHE A 307 -6.81 -0.29 -6.67
N LEU A 308 -7.43 -0.77 -7.78
CA LEU A 308 -6.71 -1.04 -9.01
C LEU A 308 -6.89 0.08 -10.03
N HIS A 309 -5.76 0.71 -10.42
CA HIS A 309 -5.64 1.50 -11.64
C HIS A 309 -5.44 0.56 -12.82
N VAL A 310 -6.01 0.90 -13.97
CA VAL A 310 -6.04 0.02 -15.15
C VAL A 310 -5.55 0.73 -16.40
N ALA A 311 -4.93 -0.05 -17.30
CA ALA A 311 -4.64 0.33 -18.67
C ALA A 311 -5.20 -0.73 -19.61
N GLY A 312 -5.67 -0.34 -20.78
CA GLY A 312 -6.35 -1.25 -21.70
C GLY A 312 -7.76 -1.68 -21.23
N ALA A 313 -8.28 -1.09 -20.16
CA ALA A 313 -9.63 -1.39 -19.65
C ALA A 313 -10.35 -0.13 -19.16
N SER A 314 -11.68 -0.23 -19.04
CA SER A 314 -12.53 0.76 -18.35
C SER A 314 -13.68 0.05 -17.63
N TYR A 315 -14.19 0.65 -16.54
CA TYR A 315 -15.28 0.08 -15.75
C TYR A 315 -16.01 1.12 -14.90
N GLU A 316 -17.18 0.75 -14.40
CA GLU A 316 -18.01 1.55 -13.52
C GLU A 316 -18.11 0.90 -12.13
N ILE A 317 -18.09 1.69 -11.08
CA ILE A 317 -18.30 1.27 -9.68
C ILE A 317 -19.62 1.90 -9.18
N HIS A 318 -20.64 1.10 -8.97
CA HIS A 318 -21.93 1.52 -8.45
C HIS A 318 -21.93 1.46 -6.91
N THR A 319 -21.80 2.61 -6.26
CA THR A 319 -21.68 2.70 -4.79
C THR A 319 -23.00 2.50 -4.04
N ASP A 320 -24.13 2.61 -4.72
CA ASP A 320 -25.46 2.27 -4.23
C ASP A 320 -25.69 0.74 -4.12
N ILE A 321 -24.86 -0.08 -4.76
CA ILE A 321 -24.87 -1.54 -4.65
C ILE A 321 -23.99 -1.96 -3.47
N PRO A 322 -24.53 -2.74 -2.49
CA PRO A 322 -23.75 -3.23 -1.36
C PRO A 322 -22.55 -4.09 -1.79
N ASN A 323 -21.42 -3.92 -1.12
CA ASN A 323 -20.30 -4.86 -1.28
C ASN A 323 -20.68 -6.23 -0.71
N THR A 324 -20.58 -7.27 -1.53
CA THR A 324 -20.87 -8.67 -1.17
C THR A 324 -19.71 -9.61 -1.52
N VAL A 325 -18.52 -9.06 -1.76
CA VAL A 325 -17.30 -9.85 -1.97
C VAL A 325 -17.00 -10.67 -0.72
N GLN A 326 -16.63 -11.92 -0.93
CA GLN A 326 -16.34 -12.84 0.16
C GLN A 326 -14.84 -12.80 0.50
N THR A 327 -14.54 -12.56 1.77
CA THR A 327 -13.16 -12.58 2.31
C THR A 327 -13.09 -13.47 3.54
N ASP A 328 -11.91 -14.01 3.81
CA ASP A 328 -11.62 -14.66 5.08
C ASP A 328 -11.30 -13.63 6.20
N GLU A 329 -11.03 -14.12 7.41
CA GLU A 329 -10.66 -13.30 8.58
C GLU A 329 -9.35 -12.49 8.40
N LYS A 330 -8.61 -12.69 7.32
CA LYS A 330 -7.37 -12.00 6.96
C LYS A 330 -7.56 -10.99 5.82
N ASN A 331 -8.81 -10.77 5.40
CA ASN A 331 -9.16 -9.98 4.21
C ASN A 331 -8.62 -10.53 2.88
N VAL A 332 -8.35 -11.83 2.81
CA VAL A 332 -8.02 -12.52 1.57
C VAL A 332 -9.31 -12.90 0.86
N TRP A 333 -9.37 -12.67 -0.45
CA TRP A 333 -10.50 -13.09 -1.26
C TRP A 333 -10.69 -14.61 -1.24
N ILE A 334 -11.93 -15.07 -1.01
CA ILE A 334 -12.30 -16.49 -0.99
C ILE A 334 -13.46 -16.82 -1.91
N GLY A 335 -14.04 -15.82 -2.57
CA GLY A 335 -15.16 -16.04 -3.48
C GLY A 335 -15.70 -14.77 -4.09
N SER A 336 -16.33 -14.91 -5.25
CA SER A 336 -17.00 -13.82 -5.98
C SER A 336 -18.10 -13.17 -5.14
N ALA A 337 -18.43 -11.93 -5.50
CA ALA A 337 -19.58 -11.23 -4.94
C ALA A 337 -20.87 -12.05 -5.13
N THR A 338 -21.76 -12.02 -4.14
CA THR A 338 -23.06 -12.64 -4.19
C THR A 338 -24.11 -11.64 -4.64
N GLY A 339 -24.91 -11.99 -5.64
CA GLY A 339 -25.92 -11.09 -6.22
C GLY A 339 -25.36 -10.19 -7.32
N THR A 340 -25.88 -8.96 -7.42
CA THR A 340 -25.43 -7.99 -8.43
C THR A 340 -24.08 -7.41 -8.03
N PRO A 341 -23.03 -7.53 -8.88
CA PRO A 341 -21.74 -6.92 -8.60
C PRO A 341 -21.83 -5.39 -8.69
N ARG A 342 -21.06 -4.69 -7.89
CA ARG A 342 -20.96 -3.23 -7.94
C ARG A 342 -20.09 -2.73 -9.08
N VAL A 343 -19.13 -3.56 -9.55
CA VAL A 343 -18.34 -3.26 -10.74
C VAL A 343 -19.10 -3.74 -11.97
N GLN A 344 -19.47 -2.80 -12.83
CA GLN A 344 -20.26 -3.05 -14.03
C GLN A 344 -19.60 -2.41 -15.27
N ASN A 345 -20.14 -2.73 -16.43
CA ASN A 345 -19.69 -2.18 -17.71
C ASN A 345 -18.17 -2.29 -17.95
N VAL A 346 -17.57 -3.39 -17.46
CA VAL A 346 -16.16 -3.66 -17.71
C VAL A 346 -15.94 -3.87 -19.19
N LYS A 347 -15.00 -3.09 -19.76
CA LYS A 347 -14.64 -3.16 -21.17
C LYS A 347 -13.14 -3.26 -21.32
N ILE A 348 -12.70 -4.03 -22.29
CA ILE A 348 -11.30 -4.21 -22.65
C ILE A 348 -11.04 -3.55 -24.00
N TYR A 349 -9.95 -2.82 -24.11
CA TYR A 349 -9.54 -2.15 -25.33
C TYR A 349 -9.08 -3.16 -26.38
N ASN A 350 -9.67 -3.09 -27.55
CA ASN A 350 -9.24 -3.87 -28.72
C ASN A 350 -8.46 -2.96 -29.68
N LYS A 351 -7.14 -3.14 -29.74
CA LYS A 351 -6.24 -2.35 -30.58
C LYS A 351 -6.59 -2.44 -32.06
N ALA A 352 -7.12 -3.58 -32.53
CA ALA A 352 -7.45 -3.78 -33.95
C ALA A 352 -8.71 -3.01 -34.37
N SER A 353 -9.71 -2.90 -33.53
CA SER A 353 -10.93 -2.13 -33.79
C SER A 353 -10.83 -0.67 -33.33
N GLY A 354 -9.89 -0.34 -32.43
CA GLY A 354 -9.80 0.98 -31.81
C GLY A 354 -10.95 1.28 -30.85
N THR A 355 -11.55 0.25 -30.25
CA THR A 355 -12.75 0.40 -29.40
C THR A 355 -12.63 -0.41 -28.11
N TYR A 356 -13.36 0.01 -27.08
CA TYR A 356 -13.53 -0.74 -25.84
C TYR A 356 -14.71 -1.71 -25.98
N GLU A 357 -14.43 -3.01 -25.90
CA GLU A 357 -15.41 -4.09 -26.04
C GLU A 357 -15.78 -4.67 -24.68
N PRO A 358 -17.04 -5.12 -24.46
CA PRO A 358 -17.43 -5.74 -23.19
C PRO A 358 -16.53 -6.92 -22.81
N LEU A 359 -16.17 -7.01 -21.53
CA LEU A 359 -15.46 -8.15 -20.96
C LEU A 359 -16.28 -9.43 -21.12
N ASP A 360 -15.69 -10.46 -21.68
CA ASP A 360 -16.26 -11.80 -21.73
C ASP A 360 -15.67 -12.66 -20.62
N GLU A 361 -16.44 -12.93 -19.57
CA GLU A 361 -15.97 -13.68 -18.40
C GLU A 361 -15.45 -15.09 -18.73
N SER A 362 -15.87 -15.66 -19.86
CA SER A 362 -15.48 -17.01 -20.29
C SER A 362 -14.17 -17.07 -21.08
N LYS A 363 -13.71 -15.94 -21.57
CA LYS A 363 -12.44 -15.84 -22.31
C LYS A 363 -11.24 -15.69 -21.38
N THR A 364 -10.07 -16.01 -21.89
CA THR A 364 -8.78 -15.68 -21.27
C THR A 364 -8.20 -14.41 -21.85
N TYR A 365 -7.53 -13.66 -20.99
CA TYR A 365 -6.86 -12.39 -21.32
C TYR A 365 -5.43 -12.42 -20.76
N ALA A 366 -4.53 -11.75 -21.46
CA ALA A 366 -3.18 -11.51 -20.98
C ALA A 366 -3.19 -10.28 -20.07
N LEU A 367 -3.03 -10.52 -18.75
CA LEU A 367 -3.02 -9.52 -17.68
C LEU A 367 -1.60 -9.24 -17.24
N ALA A 368 -1.15 -7.99 -17.39
CA ALA A 368 0.10 -7.50 -16.84
C ALA A 368 -0.09 -6.81 -15.49
N GLY A 369 0.94 -6.85 -14.67
CA GLY A 369 0.99 -6.15 -13.39
C GLY A 369 2.24 -6.49 -12.61
N MET A 370 2.31 -6.04 -11.36
CA MET A 370 3.44 -6.35 -10.49
C MET A 370 3.27 -7.72 -9.82
N ASN A 371 4.39 -8.43 -9.64
CA ASN A 371 4.44 -9.72 -8.96
C ASN A 371 3.80 -9.69 -7.57
N TYR A 372 3.85 -8.55 -6.87
CA TYR A 372 3.18 -8.36 -5.59
C TYR A 372 1.69 -8.72 -5.66
N THR A 373 0.95 -8.13 -6.60
CA THR A 373 -0.50 -8.37 -6.75
C THR A 373 -0.81 -9.68 -7.43
N LEU A 374 -0.15 -9.96 -8.56
CA LEU A 374 -0.50 -11.07 -9.44
C LEU A 374 0.02 -12.42 -8.93
N ARG A 375 1.31 -12.49 -8.61
CA ARG A 375 1.97 -13.75 -8.28
C ARG A 375 1.98 -14.04 -6.79
N ASN A 376 2.19 -12.98 -5.97
CA ASN A 376 2.33 -13.10 -4.52
C ASN A 376 1.01 -12.87 -3.79
N LEU A 377 -0.08 -12.62 -4.52
CA LEU A 377 -1.44 -12.42 -4.01
C LEU A 377 -1.54 -11.29 -2.99
N GLY A 378 -0.67 -10.27 -3.12
CA GLY A 378 -0.64 -9.10 -2.26
C GLY A 378 -2.00 -8.41 -2.22
N ASP A 379 -2.28 -7.65 -1.17
CA ASP A 379 -3.58 -7.08 -0.86
C ASP A 379 -4.75 -8.09 -0.78
N GLY A 380 -4.47 -9.40 -0.88
CA GLY A 380 -5.46 -10.48 -0.79
C GLY A 380 -6.08 -10.92 -2.13
N PHE A 381 -5.45 -10.63 -3.26
CA PHE A 381 -5.91 -10.99 -4.62
C PHE A 381 -5.80 -12.49 -4.94
N ALA A 382 -6.36 -13.35 -4.10
CA ALA A 382 -6.26 -14.80 -4.25
C ALA A 382 -7.02 -15.39 -5.45
N MET A 383 -7.84 -14.59 -6.18
CA MET A 383 -8.44 -15.02 -7.43
C MET A 383 -7.40 -15.30 -8.53
N PHE A 384 -6.18 -14.81 -8.39
CA PHE A 384 -5.09 -15.06 -9.34
C PHE A 384 -4.27 -16.31 -9.01
N ASP A 385 -4.53 -16.95 -7.87
CA ASP A 385 -3.82 -18.18 -7.49
C ASP A 385 -4.00 -19.27 -8.55
N GLY A 386 -2.87 -19.92 -8.93
CA GLY A 386 -2.86 -20.95 -9.95
C GLY A 386 -3.04 -20.46 -11.41
N ALA A 387 -3.16 -19.16 -11.67
CA ALA A 387 -3.20 -18.64 -13.03
C ALA A 387 -1.86 -18.87 -13.76
N GLU A 388 -1.93 -19.15 -15.07
CA GLU A 388 -0.74 -19.46 -15.86
C GLU A 388 0.16 -18.22 -16.03
N LEU A 389 1.44 -18.38 -15.72
CA LEU A 389 2.44 -17.34 -15.88
C LEU A 389 3.01 -17.36 -17.31
N ILE A 390 2.70 -16.34 -18.11
CA ILE A 390 3.21 -16.18 -19.48
C ILE A 390 4.66 -15.68 -19.44
N LYS A 391 4.93 -14.67 -18.62
CA LYS A 391 6.27 -14.07 -18.47
C LYS A 391 6.47 -13.58 -17.04
N ASP A 392 7.64 -13.88 -16.46
CA ASP A 392 7.98 -13.56 -15.08
C ASP A 392 9.25 -12.71 -15.00
N TYR A 393 9.38 -11.89 -13.94
CA TYR A 393 10.58 -11.12 -13.60
C TYR A 393 11.18 -10.31 -14.76
N VAL A 394 10.36 -9.50 -15.41
CA VAL A 394 10.80 -8.77 -16.60
C VAL A 394 11.64 -7.56 -16.24
N SER A 395 11.13 -6.67 -15.38
CA SER A 395 11.81 -5.44 -14.95
C SER A 395 11.22 -4.92 -13.65
N GLU A 396 12.02 -4.18 -12.87
CA GLU A 396 11.53 -3.53 -11.66
C GLU A 396 10.54 -2.40 -11.99
N ASP A 397 9.61 -2.16 -11.09
CA ASP A 397 8.50 -1.22 -11.22
C ASP A 397 8.95 0.19 -11.65
N TYR A 398 10.00 0.75 -11.01
CA TYR A 398 10.52 2.07 -11.38
C TYR A 398 11.22 2.09 -12.76
N LEU A 399 11.82 0.98 -13.18
CA LEU A 399 12.45 0.85 -14.51
C LEU A 399 11.39 0.75 -15.61
N VAL A 400 10.29 0.03 -15.37
CA VAL A 400 9.15 -0.01 -16.30
C VAL A 400 8.61 1.40 -16.51
N MET A 401 8.38 2.14 -15.43
CA MET A 401 7.88 3.52 -15.47
C MET A 401 8.88 4.47 -16.16
N SER A 402 10.18 4.38 -15.86
CA SER A 402 11.18 5.24 -16.50
C SER A 402 11.35 4.91 -18.00
N THR A 403 11.27 3.64 -18.38
CA THR A 403 11.27 3.23 -19.79
C THR A 403 10.08 3.84 -20.52
N TYR A 404 8.90 3.85 -19.90
CA TYR A 404 7.73 4.49 -20.47
C TYR A 404 7.91 6.01 -20.59
N ALA A 405 8.40 6.69 -19.56
CA ALA A 405 8.68 8.12 -19.62
C ALA A 405 9.66 8.50 -20.75
N MET A 406 10.70 7.71 -20.93
CA MET A 406 11.70 7.91 -22.02
C MET A 406 11.16 7.62 -23.41
N SER A 407 10.02 6.94 -23.55
CA SER A 407 9.42 6.60 -24.86
C SER A 407 8.51 7.69 -25.43
N PHE A 408 8.27 8.78 -24.69
CA PHE A 408 7.45 9.88 -25.14
C PHE A 408 8.10 10.67 -26.28
N GLY A 409 7.26 11.29 -27.09
CA GLY A 409 7.67 12.24 -28.15
C GLY A 409 7.93 13.65 -27.61
N GLY A 410 7.94 14.64 -28.54
CA GLY A 410 8.08 16.04 -28.17
C GLY A 410 9.45 16.40 -27.59
N VAL A 411 10.51 15.74 -28.08
CA VAL A 411 11.88 15.88 -27.56
C VAL A 411 12.37 17.33 -27.69
N ASP A 412 12.82 17.91 -26.59
CA ASP A 412 13.32 19.28 -26.51
C ASP A 412 14.79 19.44 -26.99
N GLY A 413 15.33 20.67 -26.82
CA GLY A 413 16.72 20.97 -27.20
C GLY A 413 17.79 20.30 -26.33
N GLU A 414 17.42 19.76 -25.16
CA GLU A 414 18.29 18.97 -24.29
C GLU A 414 18.22 17.46 -24.62
N GLY A 415 17.34 17.06 -25.54
CA GLY A 415 17.12 15.67 -25.92
C GLY A 415 16.15 14.94 -25.02
N LEU A 416 15.36 15.66 -24.19
CA LEU A 416 14.43 15.06 -23.24
C LEU A 416 13.00 15.03 -23.80
N PRO A 417 12.29 13.90 -23.71
CA PRO A 417 10.89 13.80 -24.10
C PRO A 417 9.98 14.55 -23.12
N HIS A 418 8.84 15.02 -23.62
CA HIS A 418 7.84 15.74 -22.84
C HIS A 418 6.62 14.88 -22.51
N LEU A 419 6.33 14.71 -21.21
CA LEU A 419 5.24 13.87 -20.72
C LEU A 419 3.90 14.61 -20.84
N THR A 420 3.28 14.51 -22.00
CA THR A 420 1.92 14.99 -22.28
C THR A 420 1.09 13.88 -22.90
N THR A 421 -0.23 13.99 -22.83
CA THR A 421 -1.14 13.07 -23.51
C THR A 421 -0.80 12.93 -25.00
N ALA A 422 -0.56 14.06 -25.69
CA ALA A 422 -0.27 14.09 -27.12
C ALA A 422 1.07 13.43 -27.51
N ASN A 423 2.04 13.43 -26.61
CA ASN A 423 3.39 12.87 -26.86
C ASN A 423 3.53 11.41 -26.40
N SER A 424 2.53 10.86 -25.74
CA SER A 424 2.54 9.46 -25.29
C SER A 424 2.60 8.49 -26.47
N PRO A 425 3.36 7.38 -26.39
CA PRO A 425 3.32 6.33 -27.42
C PRO A 425 1.94 5.69 -27.57
N LEU A 426 1.06 5.81 -26.58
CA LEU A 426 -0.32 5.33 -26.63
C LEU A 426 -1.29 6.33 -27.29
N ALA A 427 -0.87 7.56 -27.59
CA ALA A 427 -1.68 8.54 -28.30
C ALA A 427 -2.02 8.11 -29.74
N ASP A 428 -1.18 7.26 -30.33
CA ASP A 428 -1.40 6.69 -31.66
C ASP A 428 -2.41 5.51 -31.67
N TYR A 429 -2.91 5.09 -30.49
CA TYR A 429 -3.92 4.03 -30.39
C TYR A 429 -5.32 4.63 -30.57
N PRO A 430 -6.02 4.33 -31.67
CA PRO A 430 -7.31 4.96 -31.95
C PRO A 430 -8.33 4.68 -30.83
N GLY A 431 -8.92 5.73 -30.28
CA GLY A 431 -9.95 5.61 -29.25
C GLY A 431 -9.48 5.13 -27.87
N TYR A 432 -8.16 5.04 -27.64
CA TYR A 432 -7.61 4.72 -26.32
C TYR A 432 -7.86 5.87 -25.34
N LEU A 433 -8.35 5.54 -24.14
CA LEU A 433 -8.59 6.53 -23.09
C LEU A 433 -7.26 6.99 -22.47
N LEU A 434 -6.91 8.24 -22.74
CA LEU A 434 -5.63 8.84 -22.34
C LEU A 434 -5.80 10.32 -22.05
N ASP A 435 -5.49 10.76 -20.82
CA ASP A 435 -5.51 12.17 -20.41
C ASP A 435 -4.64 12.37 -19.17
N TYR A 436 -3.39 12.79 -19.35
CA TYR A 436 -2.46 13.04 -18.25
C TYR A 436 -2.58 14.46 -17.69
N GLU A 437 -3.17 15.39 -18.43
CA GLU A 437 -3.40 16.76 -18.01
C GLU A 437 -4.56 16.86 -17.00
N ASN A 438 -5.50 15.91 -17.03
CA ASN A 438 -6.57 15.82 -16.05
C ASN A 438 -6.10 15.12 -14.76
N PRO A 439 -6.02 15.80 -13.60
CA PRO A 439 -5.56 15.18 -12.36
C PRO A 439 -6.42 14.01 -11.90
N TYR A 440 -7.66 13.92 -12.39
CA TYR A 440 -8.63 12.88 -12.05
C TYR A 440 -8.58 11.66 -12.99
N GLY A 441 -7.65 11.66 -13.96
CA GLY A 441 -7.42 10.58 -14.91
C GLY A 441 -8.24 10.68 -16.19
N ALA A 442 -8.13 9.66 -17.05
CA ALA A 442 -8.72 9.60 -18.41
C ALA A 442 -10.18 9.15 -18.43
N GLY A 443 -10.81 8.93 -17.27
CA GLY A 443 -12.19 8.45 -17.17
C GLY A 443 -12.33 6.94 -17.41
N ARG A 444 -11.30 6.18 -17.10
CA ARG A 444 -11.32 4.70 -17.17
C ARG A 444 -12.13 4.09 -16.04
N ILE A 445 -12.21 4.78 -14.90
CA ILE A 445 -12.88 4.33 -13.68
C ILE A 445 -13.92 5.35 -13.27
N SER A 446 -15.19 5.04 -13.50
CA SER A 446 -16.32 5.88 -13.12
C SER A 446 -16.91 5.40 -11.80
N ILE A 447 -17.04 6.29 -10.81
CA ILE A 447 -17.69 6.01 -9.51
C ILE A 447 -19.06 6.67 -9.53
N LEU A 448 -20.14 5.86 -9.42
CA LEU A 448 -21.53 6.25 -9.57
C LEU A 448 -22.31 6.06 -8.27
#